data_38c94e0d46b304168b458895bf38375d
#
_entry.id   38c94e0d46b304168b458895bf38375d
#
_cell.length_a   1.000
_cell.length_b   1.000
_cell.length_c   1.000
_cell.angle_alpha   90.00
_cell.angle_beta   90.00
_cell.angle_gamma   90.00
#
_symmetry.space_group_name_H-M   'P 1'
#
loop_
_entity.id
_entity.type
_entity.pdbx_description
1 polymer ?
#
loop_
_entity_poly.entity_id
_entity_poly.type
_entity_poly.pdbx_seq_one_letter_code
_entity_poly.pdbx_strand_id
1 'polypeptide(L)'
;AGTLTLLMAELLAGLVISQTIKRGAQILLGMLPVYFDMRTMLNFYDPQSILISVACSEMMKHYAIPHCATSGSGTGWGMDLIAADTYWMNTLALLLSSGHLAPFIGDSLGSKSISPTTFVHCHEIIDQALRLHNGFQLDDANSAVDEIFKVGPGKSFLNQPSTLKNYKTGYYVSGVYPRYSMEKWMDAGQPPARQVLRQKTQNLMASALAPEEYDEFIAKGEEFIRQRFHDIL
;
A
#
# COMPACT_ATOMS: atom_id res chain seq x y z
N ALA A 1 4.59 22.70 12.27
CA ALA A 1 5.04 23.65 11.24
C ALA A 1 6.54 23.47 10.96
N GLY A 2 7.42 23.55 11.96
CA GLY A 2 8.88 23.49 11.75
C GLY A 2 9.37 22.23 11.04
N THR A 3 8.83 21.06 11.38
CA THR A 3 9.16 19.79 10.71
C THR A 3 8.81 19.83 9.22
N LEU A 4 7.64 20.39 8.85
CA LEU A 4 7.25 20.53 7.45
C LEU A 4 8.19 21.49 6.71
N THR A 5 8.58 22.61 7.33
CA THR A 5 9.52 23.56 6.75
C THR A 5 10.89 22.91 6.48
N LEU A 6 11.41 22.16 7.46
CA LEU A 6 12.70 21.45 7.31
C LEU A 6 12.61 20.39 6.21
N LEU A 7 11.59 19.55 6.23
CA LEU A 7 11.37 18.50 5.22
C LEU A 7 11.31 19.09 3.81
N MET A 8 10.56 20.18 3.62
CA MET A 8 10.49 20.88 2.34
C MET A 8 11.84 21.45 1.91
N ALA A 9 12.60 22.04 2.85
CA ALA A 9 13.93 22.57 2.54
C ALA A 9 14.90 21.47 2.07
N GLU A 10 14.89 20.31 2.73
CA GLU A 10 15.72 19.15 2.34
C GLU A 10 15.34 18.60 0.96
N LEU A 11 14.05 18.45 0.68
CA LEU A 11 13.57 17.97 -0.62
C LEU A 11 13.92 18.94 -1.75
N LEU A 12 13.74 20.25 -1.53
CA LEU A 12 14.10 21.26 -2.52
C LEU A 12 15.63 21.37 -2.71
N ALA A 13 16.41 21.17 -1.66
CA ALA A 13 17.88 21.09 -1.78
C ALA A 13 18.29 19.90 -2.67
N GLY A 14 17.68 18.73 -2.48
CA GLY A 14 17.89 17.55 -3.35
C GLY A 14 17.55 17.83 -4.82
N LEU A 15 16.44 18.54 -5.06
CA LEU A 15 16.07 18.98 -6.40
C LEU A 15 17.14 19.90 -7.02
N VAL A 16 17.58 20.92 -6.28
CA VAL A 16 18.63 21.86 -6.76
C VAL A 16 19.92 21.13 -7.06
N ILE A 17 20.38 20.24 -6.18
CA ILE A 17 21.60 19.45 -6.41
C ILE A 17 21.47 18.61 -7.69
N SER A 18 20.36 17.89 -7.87
CA SER A 18 20.13 17.08 -9.06
C SER A 18 20.17 17.92 -10.34
N GLN A 19 19.51 19.07 -10.36
CA GLN A 19 19.46 19.97 -11.51
C GLN A 19 20.81 20.69 -11.77
N THR A 20 21.63 20.86 -10.74
CA THR A 20 22.99 21.41 -10.87
C THR A 20 23.93 20.38 -11.52
N ILE A 21 23.81 19.12 -11.13
CA ILE A 21 24.61 18.03 -11.73
C ILE A 21 24.21 17.81 -13.19
N LYS A 22 22.92 17.75 -13.46
CA LYS A 22 22.38 17.56 -14.79
C LYS A 22 21.06 18.30 -14.96
N ARG A 23 21.11 19.43 -15.64
CA ARG A 23 19.90 20.22 -15.94
C ARG A 23 18.90 19.41 -16.77
N GLY A 24 17.64 19.38 -16.33
CA GLY A 24 16.58 18.61 -16.97
C GLY A 24 16.57 17.12 -16.58
N ALA A 25 17.37 16.68 -15.61
CA ALA A 25 17.26 15.33 -15.06
C ALA A 25 15.87 15.11 -14.48
N GLN A 26 15.26 13.97 -14.83
CA GLN A 26 14.01 13.55 -14.22
C GLN A 26 14.26 13.20 -12.77
N ILE A 27 13.41 13.71 -11.88
CA ILE A 27 13.50 13.45 -10.43
C ILE A 27 12.11 13.14 -9.89
N LEU A 28 12.05 12.17 -9.00
CA LEU A 28 10.90 11.87 -8.17
C LEU A 28 11.33 12.05 -6.72
N LEU A 29 10.77 13.02 -6.03
CA LEU A 29 11.10 13.28 -4.62
C LEU A 29 10.27 12.39 -3.71
N GLY A 30 10.93 11.72 -2.76
CA GLY A 30 10.29 10.89 -1.74
C GLY A 30 10.36 11.55 -0.37
N MET A 31 9.30 11.40 0.43
CA MET A 31 9.24 11.91 1.79
C MET A 31 8.96 10.80 2.79
N LEU A 32 9.67 10.84 3.92
CA LEU A 32 9.55 9.85 4.99
C LEU A 32 9.65 10.54 6.36
N PRO A 33 8.64 11.36 6.74
CA PRO A 33 8.62 11.92 8.08
C PRO A 33 8.29 10.83 9.09
N VAL A 34 9.00 10.83 10.20
CA VAL A 34 8.74 9.97 11.36
C VAL A 34 8.57 10.82 12.62
N TYR A 35 7.72 10.36 13.51
CA TYR A 35 7.58 10.95 14.83
C TYR A 35 8.55 10.28 15.79
N PHE A 36 9.33 11.08 16.50
CA PHE A 36 10.22 10.61 17.55
C PHE A 36 9.61 10.84 18.93
N ASP A 37 9.29 9.77 19.63
CA ASP A 37 8.77 9.87 21.00
C ASP A 37 9.92 9.98 22.00
N MET A 38 10.04 11.14 22.62
CA MET A 38 11.07 11.43 23.62
C MET A 38 10.96 10.60 24.91
N ARG A 39 9.80 9.96 25.15
CA ARG A 39 9.60 9.12 26.37
C ARG A 39 10.12 7.71 26.15
N THR A 40 9.90 7.17 24.96
CA THR A 40 10.29 5.79 24.61
C THR A 40 11.59 5.72 23.82
N MET A 41 12.06 6.86 23.32
CA MET A 41 13.23 6.99 22.44
C MET A 41 13.08 6.16 21.15
N LEU A 42 11.86 6.03 20.66
CA LEU A 42 11.53 5.26 19.45
C LEU A 42 10.91 6.16 18.38
N ASN A 43 11.13 5.79 17.14
CA ASN A 43 10.45 6.38 15.99
C ASN A 43 9.14 5.65 15.74
N PHE A 44 8.08 6.42 15.46
CA PHE A 44 6.76 5.88 15.13
C PHE A 44 6.25 6.48 13.82
N TYR A 45 5.50 5.64 13.09
CA TYR A 45 4.66 6.03 11.96
C TYR A 45 3.22 6.12 12.46
N ASP A 46 2.93 7.17 13.19
CA ASP A 46 1.66 7.44 13.82
C ASP A 46 0.84 8.50 13.04
N PRO A 47 -0.36 8.87 13.49
CA PRO A 47 -1.18 9.87 12.83
C PRO A 47 -0.47 11.21 12.58
N GLN A 48 0.47 11.60 13.45
CA GLN A 48 1.24 12.84 13.31
C GLN A 48 2.21 12.78 12.14
N SER A 49 2.88 11.66 11.94
CA SER A 49 3.77 11.43 10.80
C SER A 49 3.00 11.42 9.48
N ILE A 50 1.82 10.79 9.47
CA ILE A 50 0.93 10.76 8.30
C ILE A 50 0.46 12.17 7.97
N LEU A 51 0.04 12.95 8.97
CA LEU A 51 -0.39 14.33 8.78
C LEU A 51 0.71 15.20 8.14
N ILE A 52 1.97 15.03 8.57
CA ILE A 52 3.11 15.73 7.96
C ILE A 52 3.33 15.27 6.52
N SER A 53 3.23 13.96 6.24
CA SER A 53 3.34 13.42 4.87
C SER A 53 2.27 13.99 3.95
N VAL A 54 1.02 14.03 4.39
CA VAL A 54 -0.11 14.60 3.65
C VAL A 54 0.12 16.08 3.38
N ALA A 55 0.50 16.85 4.40
CA ALA A 55 0.78 18.28 4.25
C ALA A 55 1.95 18.56 3.28
N CYS A 56 3.00 17.73 3.34
CA CYS A 56 4.11 17.83 2.41
C CYS A 56 3.68 17.48 0.98
N SER A 57 2.83 16.47 0.79
CA SER A 57 2.26 16.11 -0.51
C SER A 57 1.46 17.28 -1.13
N GLU A 58 0.66 17.99 -0.32
CA GLU A 58 -0.04 19.19 -0.76
C GLU A 58 0.91 20.30 -1.21
N MET A 59 2.01 20.51 -0.47
CA MET A 59 3.05 21.46 -0.85
C MET A 59 3.72 21.09 -2.17
N MET A 60 4.08 19.82 -2.35
CA MET A 60 4.69 19.30 -3.58
C MET A 60 3.74 19.46 -4.77
N LYS A 61 2.46 19.18 -4.58
CA LYS A 61 1.42 19.42 -5.61
C LYS A 61 1.31 20.90 -5.97
N HIS A 62 1.36 21.78 -4.97
CA HIS A 62 1.33 23.24 -5.20
C HIS A 62 2.50 23.69 -6.09
N TYR A 63 3.69 23.15 -5.90
CA TYR A 63 4.87 23.43 -6.72
C TYR A 63 4.94 22.61 -8.02
N ALA A 64 3.96 21.76 -8.30
CA ALA A 64 3.93 20.85 -9.45
C ALA A 64 5.19 19.94 -9.52
N ILE A 65 5.73 19.54 -8.37
CA ILE A 65 6.91 18.66 -8.26
C ILE A 65 6.44 17.21 -8.18
N PRO A 66 6.93 16.33 -9.08
CA PRO A 66 6.67 14.90 -8.98
C PRO A 66 7.19 14.34 -7.65
N HIS A 67 6.33 13.66 -6.91
CA HIS A 67 6.66 13.17 -5.59
C HIS A 67 5.95 11.86 -5.26
N CYS A 68 6.51 11.13 -4.30
CA CYS A 68 5.88 9.99 -3.68
C CYS A 68 5.89 10.13 -2.16
N ALA A 69 4.88 9.57 -1.53
CA ALA A 69 4.77 9.51 -0.08
C ALA A 69 4.88 8.06 0.38
N THR A 70 5.57 7.85 1.48
CA THR A 70 5.81 6.52 2.01
C THR A 70 4.63 6.06 2.84
N SER A 71 4.17 4.86 2.59
CA SER A 71 3.13 4.20 3.38
C SER A 71 3.53 2.75 3.68
N GLY A 72 2.85 2.15 4.64
CA GLY A 72 2.96 0.73 4.90
C GLY A 72 3.90 0.32 6.02
N SER A 73 4.66 1.26 6.59
CA SER A 73 5.43 0.98 7.81
C SER A 73 4.50 0.83 9.01
N GLY A 74 4.55 -0.31 9.68
CA GLY A 74 3.69 -0.65 10.81
C GLY A 74 4.36 -0.52 12.16
N THR A 75 3.58 -0.11 13.17
CA THR A 75 4.03 -0.06 14.57
C THR A 75 3.80 -1.36 15.34
N GLY A 76 3.07 -2.31 14.75
CA GLY A 76 2.77 -3.61 15.36
C GLY A 76 4.02 -4.49 15.59
N TRP A 77 3.86 -5.51 16.43
CA TRP A 77 4.93 -6.47 16.76
C TRP A 77 4.93 -7.69 15.82
N GLY A 78 4.27 -7.58 14.71
CA GLY A 78 4.07 -8.57 13.67
C GLY A 78 2.75 -8.29 12.96
N MET A 79 2.12 -9.31 12.36
CA MET A 79 0.77 -9.16 11.82
C MET A 79 -0.25 -9.25 12.94
N ASP A 80 -0.49 -8.14 13.61
CA ASP A 80 -1.43 -7.97 14.69
C ASP A 80 -2.45 -6.84 14.39
N LEU A 81 -3.35 -6.55 15.32
CA LEU A 81 -4.39 -5.52 15.15
C LEU A 81 -3.79 -4.12 14.97
N ILE A 82 -2.68 -3.84 15.66
CA ILE A 82 -2.00 -2.54 15.59
C ILE A 82 -1.40 -2.35 14.19
N ALA A 83 -0.74 -3.38 13.67
CA ALA A 83 -0.18 -3.36 12.32
C ALA A 83 -1.27 -3.20 11.25
N ALA A 84 -2.36 -3.96 11.33
CA ALA A 84 -3.46 -3.90 10.38
C ALA A 84 -4.07 -2.50 10.30
N ASP A 85 -4.31 -1.89 11.45
CA ASP A 85 -4.88 -0.54 11.58
C ASP A 85 -3.95 0.52 11.00
N THR A 86 -2.68 0.45 11.35
CA THR A 86 -1.66 1.40 10.89
C THR A 86 -1.47 1.33 9.37
N TYR A 87 -1.37 0.14 8.79
CA TYR A 87 -1.22 -0.03 7.34
C TYR A 87 -2.41 0.50 6.57
N TRP A 88 -3.62 0.22 7.03
CA TRP A 88 -4.83 0.71 6.37
C TRP A 88 -4.92 2.23 6.41
N MET A 89 -4.71 2.84 7.57
CA MET A 89 -4.75 4.28 7.76
C MET A 89 -3.70 4.98 6.90
N ASN A 90 -2.44 4.50 6.92
CA ASN A 90 -1.34 5.08 6.16
C ASN A 90 -1.61 5.01 4.66
N THR A 91 -1.98 3.85 4.14
CA THR A 91 -2.19 3.65 2.71
C THR A 91 -3.33 4.52 2.20
N LEU A 92 -4.46 4.55 2.91
CA LEU A 92 -5.62 5.32 2.48
C LEU A 92 -5.37 6.83 2.57
N ALA A 93 -4.79 7.32 3.67
CA ALA A 93 -4.52 8.74 3.86
C ALA A 93 -3.61 9.28 2.74
N LEU A 94 -2.59 8.54 2.36
CA LEU A 94 -1.66 8.97 1.31
C LEU A 94 -2.28 8.91 -0.09
N LEU A 95 -3.07 7.89 -0.40
CA LEU A 95 -3.81 7.84 -1.67
C LEU A 95 -4.81 9.01 -1.83
N LEU A 96 -5.47 9.40 -0.74
CA LEU A 96 -6.40 10.53 -0.76
C LEU A 96 -5.71 11.90 -0.81
N SER A 97 -4.44 11.98 -0.43
CA SER A 97 -3.67 13.24 -0.40
C SER A 97 -3.10 13.68 -1.74
N SER A 98 -3.34 12.97 -2.83
CA SER A 98 -2.78 13.25 -4.15
C SER A 98 -1.29 12.90 -4.31
N GLY A 99 -0.68 12.24 -3.35
CA GLY A 99 0.67 11.68 -3.44
C GLY A 99 0.68 10.35 -4.21
N HIS A 100 1.75 10.11 -4.96
CA HIS A 100 2.00 8.75 -5.45
C HIS A 100 2.48 7.86 -4.32
N LEU A 101 1.99 6.63 -4.29
CA LEU A 101 2.29 5.69 -3.23
C LEU A 101 3.66 5.04 -3.44
N ALA A 102 4.55 5.17 -2.45
CA ALA A 102 5.77 4.38 -2.33
C ALA A 102 5.71 3.57 -1.02
N PRO A 103 5.01 2.43 -1.02
CA PRO A 103 4.75 1.71 0.21
C PRO A 103 6.00 0.99 0.73
N PHE A 104 6.24 1.08 2.03
CA PHE A 104 7.02 0.10 2.76
C PHE A 104 6.12 -1.09 3.09
N ILE A 105 6.32 -2.20 2.39
CA ILE A 105 5.46 -3.37 2.51
C ILE A 105 6.16 -4.45 3.34
N GLY A 106 5.40 -5.07 4.25
CA GLY A 106 5.86 -6.25 4.98
C GLY A 106 6.69 -5.96 6.21
N ASP A 107 7.01 -4.71 6.51
CA ASP A 107 7.78 -4.33 7.68
C ASP A 107 6.92 -4.24 8.95
N SER A 108 7.56 -4.33 10.08
CA SER A 108 6.95 -4.24 11.42
C SER A 108 7.95 -3.66 12.42
N LEU A 109 7.51 -3.35 13.63
CA LEU A 109 8.36 -2.79 14.70
C LEU A 109 9.08 -1.50 14.27
N GLY A 110 8.40 -0.63 13.50
CA GLY A 110 9.02 0.57 12.98
C GLY A 110 10.21 0.28 12.06
N SER A 111 10.00 -0.59 11.08
CA SER A 111 11.00 -1.01 10.05
C SER A 111 12.18 -1.82 10.59
N LYS A 112 12.01 -2.51 11.72
CA LYS A 112 13.07 -3.36 12.32
C LYS A 112 12.91 -4.84 11.99
N SER A 113 11.76 -5.24 11.46
CA SER A 113 11.51 -6.62 11.04
C SER A 113 10.67 -6.65 9.78
N ILE A 114 10.75 -7.74 9.03
CA ILE A 114 9.95 -8.01 7.85
C ILE A 114 9.30 -9.39 7.96
N SER A 115 8.09 -9.52 7.46
CA SER A 115 7.36 -10.79 7.45
C SER A 115 6.66 -11.00 6.12
N PRO A 116 6.80 -12.17 5.47
CA PRO A 116 6.04 -12.51 4.28
C PRO A 116 4.52 -12.42 4.49
N THR A 117 4.05 -12.76 5.67
CA THR A 117 2.62 -12.67 6.03
C THR A 117 2.14 -11.22 6.04
N THR A 118 2.93 -10.32 6.60
CA THR A 118 2.63 -8.88 6.58
C THR A 118 2.68 -8.34 5.16
N PHE A 119 3.63 -8.81 4.35
CA PHE A 119 3.74 -8.43 2.93
C PHE A 119 2.46 -8.76 2.16
N VAL A 120 1.93 -9.98 2.29
CA VAL A 120 0.68 -10.41 1.65
C VAL A 120 -0.52 -9.59 2.13
N HIS A 121 -0.55 -9.25 3.43
CA HIS A 121 -1.61 -8.41 3.98
C HIS A 121 -1.56 -6.96 3.46
N CYS A 122 -0.36 -6.37 3.39
CA CYS A 122 -0.19 -5.03 2.83
C CYS A 122 -0.65 -4.95 1.37
N HIS A 123 -0.36 -5.98 0.55
CA HIS A 123 -0.86 -6.06 -0.82
C HIS A 123 -2.40 -6.02 -0.87
N GLU A 124 -3.06 -6.79 -0.02
CA GLU A 124 -4.52 -6.79 0.11
C GLU A 124 -5.08 -5.41 0.52
N ILE A 125 -4.41 -4.72 1.44
CA ILE A 125 -4.79 -3.36 1.85
C ILE A 125 -4.65 -2.37 0.69
N ILE A 126 -3.57 -2.45 -0.06
CA ILE A 126 -3.32 -1.58 -1.22
C ILE A 126 -4.42 -1.76 -2.26
N ASP A 127 -4.79 -2.99 -2.58
CA ASP A 127 -5.86 -3.28 -3.54
C ASP A 127 -7.21 -2.71 -3.08
N GLN A 128 -7.55 -2.85 -1.79
CA GLN A 128 -8.76 -2.27 -1.23
C GLN A 128 -8.74 -0.73 -1.28
N ALA A 129 -7.63 -0.13 -0.91
CA ALA A 129 -7.47 1.32 -0.88
C ALA A 129 -7.50 1.90 -2.30
N LEU A 130 -6.89 1.25 -3.29
CA LEU A 130 -6.97 1.62 -4.70
C LEU A 130 -8.40 1.50 -5.22
N ARG A 131 -9.13 0.45 -4.85
CA ARG A 131 -10.54 0.31 -5.23
C ARG A 131 -11.39 1.47 -4.70
N LEU A 132 -11.14 1.88 -3.46
CA LEU A 132 -11.82 3.03 -2.85
C LEU A 132 -11.41 4.35 -3.54
N HIS A 133 -10.12 4.55 -3.77
CA HIS A 133 -9.59 5.75 -4.42
C HIS A 133 -10.10 5.94 -5.84
N ASN A 134 -10.19 4.86 -6.62
CA ASN A 134 -10.67 4.89 -8.01
C ASN A 134 -12.18 5.16 -8.13
N GLY A 135 -12.92 5.02 -7.02
CA GLY A 135 -14.35 5.32 -7.00
C GLY A 135 -15.18 4.48 -7.97
N PHE A 136 -16.21 5.10 -8.51
CA PHE A 136 -17.11 4.54 -9.51
C PHE A 136 -17.55 5.60 -10.52
N GLN A 137 -18.00 5.16 -11.69
CA GLN A 137 -18.43 6.09 -12.75
C GLN A 137 -19.78 6.71 -12.43
N LEU A 138 -19.83 8.03 -12.53
CA LEU A 138 -21.03 8.84 -12.36
C LEU A 138 -21.39 9.48 -13.71
N ASP A 139 -22.17 8.74 -14.50
CA ASP A 139 -22.69 9.20 -15.78
C ASP A 139 -24.12 8.72 -16.01
N ASP A 140 -24.78 9.27 -17.00
CA ASP A 140 -26.17 8.92 -17.31
C ASP A 140 -26.35 7.46 -17.70
N ALA A 141 -25.37 6.86 -18.37
CA ALA A 141 -25.42 5.45 -18.79
C ALA A 141 -25.36 4.48 -17.59
N ASN A 142 -24.70 4.87 -16.50
CA ASN A 142 -24.57 4.08 -15.29
C ASN A 142 -25.61 4.44 -14.21
N SER A 143 -26.44 5.47 -14.43
CA SER A 143 -27.47 5.89 -13.47
C SER A 143 -28.62 4.88 -13.32
N ALA A 144 -28.84 4.02 -14.34
CA ALA A 144 -29.85 2.97 -14.39
C ALA A 144 -31.29 3.44 -14.05
N VAL A 145 -31.60 4.72 -14.29
CA VAL A 145 -32.87 5.35 -13.92
C VAL A 145 -34.07 4.60 -14.55
N ASP A 146 -33.98 4.24 -15.82
CA ASP A 146 -35.05 3.51 -16.50
C ASP A 146 -35.29 2.10 -15.90
N GLU A 147 -34.23 1.42 -15.50
CA GLU A 147 -34.36 0.13 -14.79
C GLU A 147 -35.03 0.30 -13.43
N ILE A 148 -34.67 1.36 -12.69
CA ILE A 148 -35.25 1.69 -11.38
C ILE A 148 -36.76 1.91 -11.54
N PHE A 149 -37.18 2.72 -12.49
CA PHE A 149 -38.61 2.96 -12.77
C PHE A 149 -39.34 1.68 -13.20
N LYS A 150 -38.74 0.87 -14.06
CA LYS A 150 -39.33 -0.38 -14.53
C LYS A 150 -39.51 -1.42 -13.42
N VAL A 151 -38.56 -1.53 -12.53
CA VAL A 151 -38.62 -2.45 -11.38
C VAL A 151 -39.65 -1.96 -10.38
N GLY A 152 -39.67 -0.68 -10.06
CA GLY A 152 -40.59 -0.09 -9.11
C GLY A 152 -40.31 -0.47 -7.64
N PRO A 153 -41.02 0.13 -6.70
CA PRO A 153 -40.78 -0.08 -5.28
C PRO A 153 -41.10 -1.50 -4.80
N GLY A 154 -40.29 -2.01 -3.88
CA GLY A 154 -40.48 -3.29 -3.22
C GLY A 154 -40.12 -4.53 -4.06
N LYS A 155 -39.60 -4.36 -5.28
CA LYS A 155 -39.19 -5.46 -6.15
C LYS A 155 -37.67 -5.63 -6.19
N SER A 156 -37.19 -6.76 -6.73
CA SER A 156 -35.79 -7.15 -6.77
C SER A 156 -35.10 -6.69 -8.05
N PHE A 157 -33.84 -6.21 -7.92
CA PHE A 157 -32.96 -5.86 -9.03
C PHE A 157 -32.07 -7.02 -9.48
N LEU A 158 -32.11 -8.18 -8.86
CA LEU A 158 -31.20 -9.30 -9.11
C LEU A 158 -31.16 -9.77 -10.57
N ASN A 159 -32.27 -9.66 -11.28
CA ASN A 159 -32.40 -10.09 -12.68
C ASN A 159 -32.31 -8.95 -13.68
N GLN A 160 -31.92 -7.74 -13.25
CA GLN A 160 -31.82 -6.62 -14.18
C GLN A 160 -30.52 -6.68 -14.99
N PRO A 161 -30.52 -6.18 -16.24
CA PRO A 161 -29.36 -6.20 -17.12
C PRO A 161 -28.11 -5.54 -16.50
N SER A 162 -28.26 -4.41 -15.83
CA SER A 162 -27.16 -3.72 -15.14
C SER A 162 -26.56 -4.58 -14.03
N THR A 163 -27.39 -5.25 -13.23
CA THR A 163 -26.93 -6.16 -12.17
C THR A 163 -26.17 -7.35 -12.76
N LEU A 164 -26.76 -8.00 -13.77
CA LEU A 164 -26.16 -9.19 -14.41
C LEU A 164 -24.85 -8.87 -15.13
N LYS A 165 -24.71 -7.65 -15.66
CA LYS A 165 -23.48 -7.17 -16.29
C LYS A 165 -22.38 -6.93 -15.25
N ASN A 166 -22.71 -6.36 -14.09
CA ASN A 166 -21.75 -5.78 -13.16
C ASN A 166 -21.48 -6.64 -11.91
N TYR A 167 -22.28 -7.68 -11.63
CA TYR A 167 -22.18 -8.40 -10.35
C TYR A 167 -20.81 -9.06 -10.09
N LYS A 168 -20.03 -9.37 -11.14
CA LYS A 168 -18.68 -9.95 -11.00
C LYS A 168 -17.59 -8.91 -10.80
N THR A 169 -17.78 -7.70 -11.32
CA THR A 169 -16.75 -6.64 -11.37
C THR A 169 -17.08 -5.42 -10.54
N GLY A 170 -18.34 -5.26 -10.15
CA GLY A 170 -18.81 -4.12 -9.35
C GLY A 170 -18.34 -4.11 -7.90
N TYR A 171 -17.86 -5.26 -7.41
CA TYR A 171 -17.42 -5.42 -6.02
C TYR A 171 -15.93 -5.72 -5.92
N TYR A 172 -15.32 -5.25 -4.85
CA TYR A 172 -14.01 -5.73 -4.47
C TYR A 172 -14.13 -7.17 -3.96
N VAL A 173 -13.30 -8.06 -4.48
CA VAL A 173 -13.18 -9.45 -4.02
C VAL A 173 -11.76 -9.66 -3.51
N SER A 174 -11.62 -9.95 -2.22
CA SER A 174 -10.32 -10.21 -1.62
C SER A 174 -9.64 -11.42 -2.24
N GLY A 175 -8.36 -11.28 -2.58
CA GLY A 175 -7.50 -12.38 -3.00
C GLY A 175 -7.00 -13.24 -1.84
N VAL A 176 -7.17 -12.77 -0.60
CA VAL A 176 -6.67 -13.39 0.62
C VAL A 176 -7.80 -13.91 1.50
N TYR A 177 -8.80 -13.07 1.78
CA TYR A 177 -9.83 -13.36 2.76
C TYR A 177 -11.14 -13.76 2.10
N PRO A 178 -11.60 -15.02 2.28
CA PRO A 178 -12.87 -15.46 1.73
C PRO A 178 -14.05 -14.76 2.42
N ARG A 179 -15.08 -14.42 1.63
CA ARG A 179 -16.35 -13.92 2.18
C ARG A 179 -17.23 -15.10 2.55
N TYR A 180 -17.16 -15.51 3.79
CA TYR A 180 -18.01 -16.55 4.32
C TYR A 180 -19.36 -16.01 4.82
N SER A 181 -20.46 -16.76 4.59
CA SER A 181 -21.63 -16.69 5.46
C SER A 181 -21.30 -17.32 6.81
N MET A 182 -22.10 -17.07 7.83
CA MET A 182 -21.91 -17.70 9.14
C MET A 182 -21.83 -19.24 9.04
N GLU A 183 -22.76 -19.84 8.28
CA GLU A 183 -22.80 -21.28 8.04
C GLU A 183 -21.50 -21.79 7.41
N LYS A 184 -21.09 -21.17 6.30
CA LYS A 184 -19.85 -21.56 5.61
C LYS A 184 -18.62 -21.38 6.49
N TRP A 185 -18.59 -20.37 7.34
CA TRP A 185 -17.48 -20.17 8.27
C TRP A 185 -17.44 -21.27 9.34
N MET A 186 -18.61 -21.67 9.85
CA MET A 186 -18.74 -22.79 10.80
C MET A 186 -18.32 -24.12 10.15
N ASP A 187 -18.81 -24.42 8.93
CA ASP A 187 -18.47 -25.62 8.17
C ASP A 187 -16.97 -25.71 7.84
N ALA A 188 -16.31 -24.55 7.61
CA ALA A 188 -14.88 -24.46 7.38
C ALA A 188 -14.03 -24.61 8.66
N GLY A 189 -14.64 -24.89 9.81
CA GLY A 189 -13.93 -25.03 11.09
C GLY A 189 -13.59 -23.71 11.77
N GLN A 190 -14.32 -22.65 11.47
CA GLN A 190 -14.21 -21.34 12.11
C GLN A 190 -12.78 -20.73 12.02
N PRO A 191 -12.12 -20.73 10.86
CA PRO A 191 -10.75 -20.26 10.76
C PRO A 191 -10.63 -18.76 11.09
N PRO A 192 -9.75 -18.37 12.01
CA PRO A 192 -9.45 -16.96 12.23
C PRO A 192 -8.71 -16.36 11.03
N ALA A 193 -8.93 -15.07 10.74
CA ALA A 193 -8.33 -14.38 9.59
C ALA A 193 -6.79 -14.53 9.52
N ARG A 194 -6.12 -14.53 10.68
CA ARG A 194 -4.67 -14.75 10.77
C ARG A 194 -4.24 -16.11 10.25
N GLN A 195 -5.03 -17.16 10.48
CA GLN A 195 -4.74 -18.50 9.98
C GLN A 195 -4.91 -18.56 8.46
N VAL A 196 -5.99 -17.96 7.94
CA VAL A 196 -6.26 -17.86 6.49
C VAL A 196 -5.10 -17.13 5.79
N LEU A 197 -4.70 -15.98 6.32
CA LEU A 197 -3.58 -15.20 5.80
C LEU A 197 -2.27 -16.01 5.80
N ARG A 198 -1.96 -16.70 6.90
CA ARG A 198 -0.76 -17.53 7.02
C ARG A 198 -0.74 -18.65 5.99
N GLN A 199 -1.85 -19.36 5.82
CA GLN A 199 -1.97 -20.42 4.82
C GLN A 199 -1.81 -19.88 3.40
N LYS A 200 -2.43 -18.74 3.08
CA LYS A 200 -2.26 -18.09 1.78
C LYS A 200 -0.80 -17.72 1.53
N THR A 201 -0.13 -17.14 2.52
CA THR A 201 1.30 -16.79 2.43
C THR A 201 2.17 -18.02 2.16
N GLN A 202 1.96 -19.10 2.91
CA GLN A 202 2.68 -20.35 2.71
C GLN A 202 2.49 -20.92 1.30
N ASN A 203 1.27 -20.90 0.79
CA ASN A 203 0.96 -21.37 -0.57
C ASN A 203 1.67 -20.50 -1.63
N LEU A 204 1.68 -19.18 -1.46
CA LEU A 204 2.38 -18.27 -2.37
C LEU A 204 3.90 -18.51 -2.34
N MET A 205 4.48 -18.67 -1.16
CA MET A 205 5.91 -18.98 -1.03
C MET A 205 6.29 -20.32 -1.64
N ALA A 206 5.44 -21.34 -1.48
CA ALA A 206 5.66 -22.66 -2.07
C ALA A 206 5.56 -22.68 -3.60
N SER A 207 4.79 -21.76 -4.18
CA SER A 207 4.62 -21.61 -5.64
C SER A 207 5.57 -20.60 -6.27
N ALA A 208 6.36 -19.89 -5.46
CA ALA A 208 7.33 -18.92 -5.96
C ALA A 208 8.45 -19.64 -6.71
N LEU A 209 8.71 -19.20 -7.94
CA LEU A 209 9.82 -19.68 -8.75
C LEU A 209 10.93 -18.63 -8.73
N ALA A 210 12.18 -19.08 -8.71
CA ALA A 210 13.31 -18.20 -8.95
C ALA A 210 13.21 -17.65 -10.40
N PRO A 211 13.63 -16.39 -10.66
CA PRO A 211 13.76 -15.89 -12.03
C PRO A 211 14.64 -16.80 -12.87
N GLU A 212 14.36 -16.93 -14.17
CA GLU A 212 15.16 -17.77 -15.09
C GLU A 212 16.65 -17.42 -15.07
N GLU A 213 16.99 -16.15 -14.87
CA GLU A 213 18.36 -15.62 -14.83
C GLU A 213 18.96 -15.59 -13.42
N TYR A 214 18.31 -16.22 -12.43
CA TYR A 214 18.70 -16.11 -11.02
C TYR A 214 20.16 -16.55 -10.77
N ASP A 215 20.54 -17.71 -11.29
CA ASP A 215 21.89 -18.27 -11.09
C ASP A 215 22.96 -17.40 -11.75
N GLU A 216 22.68 -16.82 -12.92
CA GLU A 216 23.58 -15.89 -13.60
C GLU A 216 23.79 -14.60 -12.82
N PHE A 217 22.71 -14.02 -12.28
CA PHE A 217 22.80 -12.82 -11.44
C PHE A 217 23.57 -13.07 -10.14
N ILE A 218 23.35 -14.20 -9.50
CA ILE A 218 24.10 -14.59 -8.30
C ILE A 218 25.59 -14.72 -8.62
N ALA A 219 25.94 -15.45 -9.68
CA ALA A 219 27.33 -15.64 -10.09
C ALA A 219 28.03 -14.30 -10.39
N LYS A 220 27.36 -13.39 -11.11
CA LYS A 220 27.87 -12.03 -11.37
C LYS A 220 28.04 -11.22 -10.09
N GLY A 221 27.09 -11.32 -9.16
CA GLY A 221 27.15 -10.64 -7.86
C GLY A 221 28.31 -11.14 -7.00
N GLU A 222 28.50 -12.44 -6.92
CA GLU A 222 29.63 -13.07 -6.19
C GLU A 222 30.99 -12.68 -6.80
N GLU A 223 31.09 -12.69 -8.11
CA GLU A 223 32.29 -12.24 -8.81
C GLU A 223 32.60 -10.76 -8.53
N PHE A 224 31.60 -9.90 -8.61
CA PHE A 224 31.74 -8.48 -8.26
C PHE A 224 32.22 -8.25 -6.83
N ILE A 225 31.64 -8.97 -5.86
CA ILE A 225 32.04 -8.92 -4.45
C ILE A 225 33.50 -9.38 -4.31
N ARG A 226 33.86 -10.49 -4.92
CA ARG A 226 35.21 -11.04 -4.88
C ARG A 226 36.25 -10.09 -5.44
N GLN A 227 35.95 -9.43 -6.57
CA GLN A 227 36.86 -8.46 -7.20
C GLN A 227 37.01 -7.17 -6.38
N ARG A 228 35.98 -6.72 -5.70
CA ARG A 228 35.96 -5.42 -5.02
C ARG A 228 36.34 -5.48 -3.55
N PHE A 229 36.13 -6.61 -2.92
CA PHE A 229 36.29 -6.79 -1.46
C PHE A 229 37.24 -7.94 -1.14
N HIS A 230 38.19 -8.21 -2.03
CA HIS A 230 39.19 -9.29 -1.89
C HIS A 230 39.96 -9.23 -0.55
N ASP A 231 40.09 -8.06 0.04
CA ASP A 231 40.84 -7.83 1.29
C ASP A 231 39.94 -7.85 2.54
N ILE A 232 38.65 -8.10 2.41
CA ILE A 232 37.68 -8.05 3.53
C ILE A 232 37.11 -9.45 3.86
N LEU A 233 37.24 -10.41 2.96
CA LEU A 233 36.84 -11.80 3.11
C LEU A 233 38.06 -12.71 3.28
#